data_8b1e8f978a7d0686d55f16755a1b8e82
#
_entry.id   8b1e8f978a7d0686d55f16755a1b8e82
#
_cell.length_a   1.000
_cell.length_b   1.000
_cell.length_c   1.000
_cell.angle_alpha   90.00
_cell.angle_beta   90.00
_cell.angle_gamma   90.00
#
_symmetry.space_group_name_H-M   'P 1'
#
loop_
_entity.id
_entity.type
_entity.pdbx_description
1 polymer ?
#
loop_
_entity_poly.entity_id
_entity_poly.type
_entity_poly.pdbx_seq_one_letter_code
_entity_poly.pdbx_strand_id
1 'polypeptide(L)'
;MLRKIMLALVALTALFAVSPVLADEPDLIFKKSTVWKFLTPDDKLATYGIDDPDVEGVACHFTVPEKGGLKGMFGVAEQTSDISLACRQIGPIKFKTKFEQGALVYRQSRSLFFKKMQVVRGCDAKRNVLVYVVYSDKLIDGSPKNSTSTVPVMPWNGEQAAKCGDFVTD
;
A
#
# COMPACT_ATOMS: atom_id res chain seq x y z
N MET A 1 44.35 35.27 27.06
CA MET A 1 43.23 34.41 27.47
C MET A 1 42.09 34.36 26.43
N LEU A 2 42.30 34.68 25.14
CA LEU A 2 41.22 34.77 24.11
C LEU A 2 41.30 33.69 23.05
N ARG A 3 42.12 32.65 23.23
CA ARG A 3 42.41 31.67 22.18
C ARG A 3 41.86 30.26 22.47
N LYS A 4 41.09 30.08 23.55
CA LYS A 4 40.51 28.78 23.98
C LYS A 4 38.98 28.69 23.89
N ILE A 5 38.29 29.72 23.41
CA ILE A 5 36.83 29.74 23.30
C ILE A 5 36.30 29.45 21.90
N MET A 6 37.16 29.32 20.89
CA MET A 6 36.75 29.16 19.49
C MET A 6 36.71 27.70 18.96
N LEU A 7 36.87 26.71 19.85
CA LEU A 7 36.92 25.29 19.50
C LEU A 7 35.74 24.46 20.00
N ALA A 8 34.74 25.09 20.59
CA ALA A 8 33.59 24.37 21.18
C ALA A 8 32.25 24.52 20.43
N LEU A 9 32.26 25.10 19.23
CA LEU A 9 30.99 25.40 18.49
C LEU A 9 30.85 24.68 17.14
N VAL A 10 31.61 23.63 16.86
CA VAL A 10 31.55 22.89 15.58
C VAL A 10 31.02 21.45 15.74
N ALA A 11 30.54 21.08 16.86
CA ALA A 11 30.08 19.70 17.10
C ALA A 11 28.62 19.64 17.56
N LEU A 12 27.67 20.12 16.74
CA LEU A 12 26.26 19.71 16.93
C LEU A 12 25.36 20.10 15.73
N THR A 13 25.63 19.55 14.55
CA THR A 13 24.61 19.51 13.48
C THR A 13 24.73 18.18 12.72
N ALA A 14 24.65 17.08 13.44
CA ALA A 14 24.22 15.84 12.80
C ALA A 14 22.71 15.96 12.60
N LEU A 15 22.28 16.68 11.54
CA LEU A 15 20.92 16.61 11.04
C LEU A 15 20.70 15.16 10.62
N PHE A 16 19.90 14.45 11.38
CA PHE A 16 19.25 13.22 10.94
C PHE A 16 18.39 13.58 9.73
N ALA A 17 18.93 13.40 8.55
CA ALA A 17 18.14 13.35 7.32
C ALA A 17 17.29 12.10 7.39
N VAL A 18 16.14 12.19 8.03
CA VAL A 18 15.06 11.21 7.86
C VAL A 18 14.60 11.41 6.42
N SER A 19 15.13 10.59 5.51
CA SER A 19 14.57 10.48 4.17
C SER A 19 13.14 10.04 4.32
N PRO A 20 12.14 10.80 3.81
CA PRO A 20 10.79 10.27 3.73
C PRO A 20 10.89 9.02 2.86
N VAL A 21 10.51 7.87 3.40
CA VAL A 21 10.22 6.70 2.60
C VAL A 21 8.98 7.08 1.78
N LEU A 22 9.23 7.53 0.55
CA LEU A 22 8.18 7.66 -0.45
C LEU A 22 7.70 6.24 -0.68
N ALA A 23 6.46 5.94 -0.33
CA ALA A 23 5.80 4.74 -0.81
C ALA A 23 5.92 4.78 -2.34
N ASP A 24 6.48 3.75 -2.95
CA ASP A 24 6.59 3.65 -4.39
C ASP A 24 5.21 3.88 -5.02
N GLU A 25 5.15 4.71 -6.07
CA GLU A 25 3.91 4.89 -6.80
C GLU A 25 3.48 3.52 -7.37
N PRO A 26 2.17 3.19 -7.33
CA PRO A 26 1.72 1.90 -7.80
C PRO A 26 1.87 1.83 -9.31
N ASP A 27 2.31 0.70 -9.82
CA ASP A 27 2.46 0.45 -11.24
C ASP A 27 1.10 0.37 -11.93
N LEU A 28 0.83 1.27 -12.85
CA LEU A 28 -0.37 1.18 -13.67
C LEU A 28 -0.23 0.02 -14.67
N ILE A 29 -1.04 -1.02 -14.50
CA ILE A 29 -1.05 -2.18 -15.40
C ILE A 29 -1.90 -1.89 -16.64
N PHE A 30 -3.17 -1.49 -16.44
CA PHE A 30 -4.05 -1.06 -17.53
C PHE A 30 -5.23 -0.24 -17.01
N LYS A 31 -5.88 0.47 -17.96
CA LYS A 31 -7.19 1.11 -17.77
C LYS A 31 -8.17 0.60 -18.80
N LYS A 32 -9.42 0.35 -18.38
CA LYS A 32 -10.52 -0.06 -19.25
C LYS A 32 -11.69 0.89 -19.10
N SER A 33 -12.11 1.54 -20.20
CA SER A 33 -13.34 2.33 -20.22
C SER A 33 -14.55 1.42 -20.02
N THR A 34 -15.46 1.84 -19.13
CA THR A 34 -16.67 1.09 -18.79
C THR A 34 -17.92 1.74 -19.34
N VAL A 35 -17.90 3.07 -19.52
CA VAL A 35 -19.01 3.87 -20.06
C VAL A 35 -18.45 4.85 -21.05
N TRP A 36 -19.01 4.86 -22.26
CA TRP A 36 -18.70 5.86 -23.27
C TRP A 36 -19.52 7.13 -23.06
N LYS A 37 -18.88 8.30 -23.08
CA LYS A 37 -19.49 9.62 -22.92
C LYS A 37 -19.10 10.52 -24.09
N PHE A 38 -20.09 11.11 -24.77
CA PHE A 38 -19.86 11.86 -26.01
C PHE A 38 -19.05 13.16 -25.83
N LEU A 39 -19.19 13.85 -24.69
CA LEU A 39 -18.60 15.18 -24.46
C LEU A 39 -17.65 15.26 -23.26
N THR A 40 -17.46 14.18 -22.53
CA THR A 40 -16.63 14.16 -21.31
C THR A 40 -15.81 12.87 -21.25
N PRO A 41 -14.68 12.86 -20.53
CA PRO A 41 -13.92 11.63 -20.33
C PRO A 41 -14.78 10.49 -19.78
N ASP A 42 -14.54 9.28 -20.28
CA ASP A 42 -15.23 8.05 -19.88
C ASP A 42 -14.95 7.65 -18.43
N ASP A 43 -15.91 6.95 -17.80
CA ASP A 43 -15.63 6.21 -16.58
C ASP A 43 -14.76 5.00 -16.89
N LYS A 44 -13.80 4.70 -16.03
CA LYS A 44 -12.79 3.66 -16.25
C LYS A 44 -12.61 2.79 -15.01
N LEU A 45 -12.15 1.58 -15.23
CA LEU A 45 -11.48 0.77 -14.21
C LEU A 45 -9.97 0.87 -14.44
N ALA A 46 -9.23 1.20 -13.38
CA ALA A 46 -7.78 1.22 -13.40
C ALA A 46 -7.23 0.13 -12.49
N THR A 47 -6.38 -0.73 -13.04
CA THR A 47 -5.71 -1.81 -12.30
C THR A 47 -4.26 -1.45 -12.10
N TYR A 48 -3.82 -1.57 -10.85
CA TYR A 48 -2.47 -1.26 -10.41
C TYR A 48 -1.83 -2.48 -9.75
N GLY A 49 -0.50 -2.56 -9.86
CA GLY A 49 0.36 -3.48 -9.13
C GLY A 49 1.09 -2.77 -8.00
N ILE A 50 1.29 -3.46 -6.91
CA ILE A 50 2.16 -3.07 -5.79
C ILE A 50 2.89 -4.28 -5.26
N ASP A 51 4.13 -4.06 -4.83
CA ASP A 51 4.90 -5.01 -4.06
C ASP A 51 4.77 -4.74 -2.56
N ASP A 52 5.01 -5.74 -1.74
CA ASP A 52 5.11 -5.56 -0.30
C ASP A 52 6.54 -5.11 0.05
N PRO A 53 6.73 -3.93 0.67
CA PRO A 53 8.06 -3.41 0.94
C PRO A 53 8.86 -4.27 1.91
N ASP A 54 8.21 -5.03 2.80
CA ASP A 54 8.83 -5.84 3.85
C ASP A 54 8.81 -7.33 3.55
N VAL A 55 8.08 -7.78 2.51
CA VAL A 55 7.93 -9.19 2.16
C VAL A 55 8.18 -9.41 0.68
N GLU A 56 9.33 -9.97 0.36
CA GLU A 56 9.64 -10.37 -1.02
C GLU A 56 8.84 -11.59 -1.44
N GLY A 57 8.63 -11.73 -2.75
CA GLY A 57 7.95 -12.87 -3.35
C GLY A 57 6.43 -12.79 -3.30
N VAL A 58 5.86 -11.63 -2.98
CA VAL A 58 4.42 -11.35 -3.04
C VAL A 58 4.17 -10.16 -3.95
N ALA A 59 3.22 -10.29 -4.87
CA ALA A 59 2.68 -9.18 -5.64
C ALA A 59 1.17 -9.05 -5.39
N CYS A 60 0.72 -7.82 -5.23
CA CYS A 60 -0.69 -7.48 -5.07
C CYS A 60 -1.18 -6.64 -6.24
N HIS A 61 -2.37 -6.94 -6.73
CA HIS A 61 -3.06 -6.14 -7.74
C HIS A 61 -4.37 -5.63 -7.15
N PHE A 62 -4.65 -4.36 -7.36
CA PHE A 62 -5.93 -3.78 -6.97
C PHE A 62 -6.56 -3.01 -8.13
N THR A 63 -7.88 -3.05 -8.20
CA THR A 63 -8.64 -2.32 -9.23
C THR A 63 -9.56 -1.32 -8.56
N VAL A 64 -9.58 -0.13 -9.11
CA VAL A 64 -10.36 0.99 -8.62
C VAL A 64 -11.13 1.65 -9.74
N PRO A 65 -12.38 2.11 -9.48
CA PRO A 65 -13.11 2.93 -10.44
C PRO A 65 -12.54 4.34 -10.49
N GLU A 66 -12.36 4.86 -11.70
CA GLU A 66 -12.05 6.26 -12.00
C GLU A 66 -13.23 6.88 -12.73
N LYS A 67 -13.88 7.88 -12.14
CA LYS A 67 -14.95 8.63 -12.81
C LYS A 67 -14.37 9.63 -13.79
N GLY A 68 -14.90 9.63 -15.00
CA GLY A 68 -14.69 10.65 -16.00
C GLY A 68 -15.58 11.88 -15.77
N GLY A 69 -15.55 12.79 -16.74
CA GLY A 69 -16.34 14.04 -16.73
C GLY A 69 -15.66 15.16 -15.96
N LEU A 70 -16.25 16.37 -16.04
CA LEU A 70 -15.71 17.56 -15.38
C LEU A 70 -15.58 17.38 -13.87
N LYS A 71 -16.53 16.72 -13.21
CA LYS A 71 -16.47 16.42 -11.77
C LYS A 71 -15.32 15.47 -11.41
N GLY A 72 -15.02 14.50 -12.27
CA GLY A 72 -13.87 13.60 -12.10
C GLY A 72 -12.54 14.32 -12.27
N MET A 73 -12.47 15.26 -13.21
CA MET A 73 -11.28 16.06 -13.48
C MET A 73 -10.90 16.97 -12.31
N PHE A 74 -11.88 17.48 -11.55
CA PHE A 74 -11.65 18.28 -10.34
C PHE A 74 -11.56 17.48 -9.05
N GLY A 75 -11.57 16.14 -9.11
CA GLY A 75 -11.46 15.27 -7.92
C GLY A 75 -12.67 15.33 -6.97
N VAL A 76 -13.77 16.00 -7.37
CA VAL A 76 -14.99 16.20 -6.55
C VAL A 76 -16.06 15.14 -6.79
N ALA A 77 -15.85 14.20 -7.72
CA ALA A 77 -16.80 13.13 -7.94
C ALA A 77 -16.75 12.15 -6.77
N GLU A 78 -17.86 11.97 -6.08
CA GLU A 78 -17.98 10.91 -5.08
C GLU A 78 -17.81 9.56 -5.79
N GLN A 79 -16.72 8.88 -5.47
CA GLN A 79 -16.44 7.56 -6.02
C GLN A 79 -16.98 6.53 -5.05
N THR A 80 -17.74 5.60 -5.57
CA THR A 80 -17.99 4.35 -4.87
C THR A 80 -16.65 3.69 -4.54
N SER A 81 -16.47 3.35 -3.28
CA SER A 81 -15.18 2.84 -2.78
C SER A 81 -15.01 1.34 -3.04
N ASP A 82 -15.57 0.83 -4.15
CA ASP A 82 -15.44 -0.58 -4.49
C ASP A 82 -14.02 -0.84 -5.01
N ILE A 83 -13.19 -1.41 -4.16
CA ILE A 83 -11.81 -1.77 -4.46
C ILE A 83 -11.71 -3.27 -4.40
N SER A 84 -11.24 -3.90 -5.47
CA SER A 84 -10.85 -5.30 -5.45
C SER A 84 -9.37 -5.44 -5.14
N LEU A 85 -9.00 -6.52 -4.44
CA LEU A 85 -7.61 -6.84 -4.14
C LEU A 85 -7.33 -8.31 -4.45
N ALA A 86 -6.22 -8.58 -5.11
CA ALA A 86 -5.70 -9.92 -5.34
C ALA A 86 -4.20 -9.93 -5.11
N CYS A 87 -3.73 -10.69 -4.11
CA CYS A 87 -2.31 -10.89 -3.82
C CYS A 87 -1.94 -12.35 -4.11
N ARG A 88 -0.72 -12.57 -4.61
CA ARG A 88 -0.22 -13.90 -4.95
C ARG A 88 1.25 -14.03 -4.59
N GLN A 89 1.64 -15.23 -4.21
CA GLN A 89 3.04 -15.60 -4.16
C GLN A 89 3.57 -15.71 -5.60
N ILE A 90 4.64 -14.99 -5.91
CA ILE A 90 5.28 -14.93 -7.22
C ILE A 90 6.76 -15.38 -7.18
N GLY A 91 7.26 -15.68 -5.99
CA GLY A 91 8.62 -16.11 -5.74
C GLY A 91 8.78 -16.72 -4.34
N PRO A 92 10.01 -17.05 -3.91
CA PRO A 92 10.27 -17.43 -2.54
C PRO A 92 9.91 -16.27 -1.60
N ILE A 93 9.10 -16.55 -0.57
CA ILE A 93 8.72 -15.51 0.39
C ILE A 93 9.86 -15.30 1.38
N LYS A 94 10.37 -14.06 1.44
CA LYS A 94 11.41 -13.64 2.38
C LYS A 94 10.92 -12.42 3.15
N PHE A 95 10.93 -12.51 4.48
CA PHE A 95 10.61 -11.42 5.36
C PHE A 95 11.86 -10.58 5.63
N LYS A 96 11.84 -9.29 5.29
CA LYS A 96 12.98 -8.38 5.51
C LYS A 96 13.03 -7.91 6.95
N THR A 97 11.86 -7.68 7.56
CA THR A 97 11.72 -7.18 8.92
C THR A 97 10.58 -7.88 9.64
N LYS A 98 10.54 -7.76 10.96
CA LYS A 98 9.34 -8.08 11.74
C LYS A 98 8.28 -7.02 11.52
N PHE A 99 7.01 -7.38 11.67
CA PHE A 99 5.88 -6.48 11.49
C PHE A 99 4.76 -6.74 12.51
N GLU A 100 3.98 -5.70 12.78
CA GLU A 100 2.77 -5.80 13.58
C GLU A 100 1.59 -6.30 12.74
N GLN A 101 0.60 -6.92 13.37
CA GLN A 101 -0.66 -7.27 12.70
C GLN A 101 -1.36 -5.99 12.22
N GLY A 102 -1.71 -5.96 10.94
CA GLY A 102 -2.28 -4.76 10.32
C GLY A 102 -1.24 -3.74 9.85
N ALA A 103 0.04 -4.11 9.77
CA ALA A 103 1.10 -3.23 9.26
C ALA A 103 0.76 -2.68 7.87
N LEU A 104 1.04 -1.40 7.68
CA LEU A 104 0.78 -0.69 6.43
C LEU A 104 1.75 -1.15 5.33
N VAL A 105 1.19 -1.63 4.22
CA VAL A 105 1.93 -2.01 3.01
C VAL A 105 1.92 -0.86 2.00
N TYR A 106 0.76 -0.25 1.78
CA TYR A 106 0.59 0.79 0.79
C TYR A 106 -0.49 1.79 1.21
N ARG A 107 -0.27 3.07 0.87
CA ARG A 107 -1.25 4.14 1.10
C ARG A 107 -1.27 5.10 -0.08
N GLN A 108 -2.46 5.42 -0.56
CA GLN A 108 -2.68 6.42 -1.59
C GLN A 108 -3.77 7.41 -1.20
N SER A 109 -3.49 8.71 -1.33
CA SER A 109 -4.53 9.76 -1.27
C SER A 109 -5.21 9.86 -2.63
N ARG A 110 -6.52 9.61 -2.70
CA ARG A 110 -7.28 9.58 -3.94
C ARG A 110 -8.12 10.83 -4.24
N SER A 111 -8.21 11.76 -3.30
CA SER A 111 -8.86 13.07 -3.52
C SER A 111 -8.27 14.12 -2.61
N LEU A 112 -8.38 15.40 -3.03
CA LEU A 112 -7.96 16.54 -2.21
C LEU A 112 -8.74 16.64 -0.89
N PHE A 113 -9.83 15.92 -0.75
CA PHE A 113 -10.78 16.16 0.32
C PHE A 113 -11.08 14.99 1.24
N PHE A 114 -10.63 13.73 1.17
CA PHE A 114 -11.00 12.84 2.29
C PHE A 114 -11.00 11.31 2.03
N LYS A 115 -10.41 10.79 0.98
CA LYS A 115 -10.36 9.34 0.81
C LYS A 115 -8.91 8.85 0.70
N LYS A 116 -8.46 8.18 1.73
CA LYS A 116 -7.19 7.44 1.69
C LYS A 116 -7.51 5.98 1.47
N MET A 117 -6.92 5.39 0.46
CA MET A 117 -6.89 3.94 0.29
C MET A 117 -5.66 3.40 1.00
N GLN A 118 -5.84 2.33 1.74
CA GLN A 118 -4.76 1.66 2.46
C GLN A 118 -4.81 0.16 2.17
N VAL A 119 -3.63 -0.44 2.03
CA VAL A 119 -3.43 -1.87 2.03
C VAL A 119 -2.61 -2.20 3.28
N VAL A 120 -3.13 -3.11 4.08
CA VAL A 120 -2.46 -3.57 5.31
C VAL A 120 -2.22 -5.07 5.23
N ARG A 121 -1.23 -5.55 5.97
CA ARG A 121 -0.83 -6.95 6.03
C ARG A 121 -0.95 -7.49 7.44
N GLY A 122 -1.40 -8.73 7.54
CA GLY A 122 -1.34 -9.56 8.73
C GLY A 122 -0.85 -10.96 8.41
N CYS A 123 -0.65 -11.78 9.44
CA CYS A 123 -0.29 -13.20 9.34
C CYS A 123 -1.27 -14.06 10.15
N ASP A 124 -1.89 -15.03 9.50
CA ASP A 124 -2.52 -16.16 10.16
C ASP A 124 -1.42 -17.21 10.45
N ALA A 125 -0.80 -17.11 11.61
CA ALA A 125 0.31 -17.97 12.00
C ALA A 125 -0.11 -19.46 12.06
N LYS A 126 -1.35 -19.76 12.42
CA LYS A 126 -1.87 -21.13 12.49
C LYS A 126 -1.87 -21.80 11.12
N ARG A 127 -2.15 -21.06 10.05
CA ARG A 127 -2.26 -21.59 8.69
C ARG A 127 -1.06 -21.24 7.82
N ASN A 128 -0.12 -20.44 8.35
CA ASN A 128 1.03 -19.90 7.62
C ASN A 128 0.58 -19.13 6.36
N VAL A 129 -0.32 -18.18 6.54
CA VAL A 129 -0.95 -17.40 5.46
C VAL A 129 -0.79 -15.92 5.75
N LEU A 130 -0.27 -15.17 4.78
CA LEU A 130 -0.33 -13.72 4.80
C LEU A 130 -1.74 -13.27 4.41
N VAL A 131 -2.28 -12.31 5.14
CA VAL A 131 -3.60 -11.73 4.93
C VAL A 131 -3.44 -10.26 4.57
N TYR A 132 -3.89 -9.88 3.40
CA TYR A 132 -3.88 -8.49 2.92
C TYR A 132 -5.31 -7.97 2.89
N VAL A 133 -5.50 -6.76 3.42
CA VAL A 133 -6.80 -6.08 3.39
C VAL A 133 -6.62 -4.71 2.78
N VAL A 134 -7.38 -4.42 1.73
CA VAL A 134 -7.53 -3.07 1.20
C VAL A 134 -8.80 -2.45 1.75
N TYR A 135 -8.71 -1.20 2.19
CA TYR A 135 -9.87 -0.44 2.62
C TYR A 135 -9.70 1.05 2.32
N SER A 136 -10.81 1.77 2.32
CA SER A 136 -10.82 3.21 2.12
C SER A 136 -11.30 3.89 3.40
N ASP A 137 -10.46 4.78 3.97
CA ASP A 137 -10.86 5.60 5.09
C ASP A 137 -11.98 6.55 4.67
N LYS A 138 -13.13 6.46 5.35
CA LYS A 138 -14.18 7.47 5.30
C LYS A 138 -14.11 8.31 6.54
N LEU A 139 -14.16 9.62 6.38
CA LEU A 139 -14.32 10.57 7.50
C LEU A 139 -15.79 10.75 7.95
N ILE A 140 -16.71 10.00 7.38
CA ILE A 140 -18.17 10.10 7.63
C ILE A 140 -18.67 8.71 8.05
N ASP A 141 -19.65 8.68 8.96
CA ASP A 141 -20.23 7.48 9.58
C ASP A 141 -20.43 6.28 8.63
N GLY A 142 -20.05 5.11 9.09
CA GLY A 142 -20.23 3.81 8.44
C GLY A 142 -18.94 3.00 8.32
N SER A 143 -19.07 1.70 8.13
CA SER A 143 -17.94 0.81 7.92
C SER A 143 -17.27 1.08 6.57
N PRO A 144 -15.93 1.12 6.50
CA PRO A 144 -15.23 1.28 5.25
C PRO A 144 -15.46 0.06 4.35
N LYS A 145 -15.67 0.29 3.06
CA LYS A 145 -15.65 -0.79 2.07
C LYS A 145 -14.24 -1.39 2.02
N ASN A 146 -14.17 -2.70 2.00
CA ASN A 146 -12.92 -3.43 2.07
C ASN A 146 -12.94 -4.66 1.15
N SER A 147 -11.75 -5.17 0.86
CA SER A 147 -11.54 -6.45 0.20
C SER A 147 -10.35 -7.14 0.83
N THR A 148 -10.45 -8.46 1.00
CA THR A 148 -9.40 -9.29 1.60
C THR A 148 -8.81 -10.23 0.57
N SER A 149 -7.50 -10.36 0.56
CA SER A 149 -6.76 -11.36 -0.20
C SER A 149 -5.82 -12.12 0.70
N THR A 150 -5.64 -13.41 0.44
CA THR A 150 -4.75 -14.27 1.23
C THR A 150 -3.68 -14.89 0.35
N VAL A 151 -2.45 -14.99 0.90
CA VAL A 151 -1.29 -15.59 0.24
C VAL A 151 -0.73 -16.69 1.14
N PRO A 152 -1.01 -17.97 0.86
CA PRO A 152 -0.32 -19.06 1.55
C PRO A 152 1.18 -18.95 1.35
N VAL A 153 1.94 -19.06 2.43
CA VAL A 153 3.42 -19.08 2.36
C VAL A 153 3.86 -20.51 2.05
N MET A 154 4.10 -20.75 0.77
CA MET A 154 4.40 -22.09 0.25
C MET A 154 5.89 -22.26 -0.07
N PRO A 155 6.41 -23.50 -0.04
CA PRO A 155 7.73 -23.80 -0.58
C PRO A 155 7.86 -23.34 -2.03
N TRP A 156 9.06 -22.86 -2.41
CA TRP A 156 9.31 -22.39 -3.77
C TRP A 156 10.62 -22.96 -4.31
N ASN A 157 10.56 -23.62 -5.46
CA ASN A 157 11.74 -24.21 -6.14
C ASN A 157 12.66 -25.05 -5.22
N GLY A 158 12.08 -25.81 -4.28
CA GLY A 158 12.83 -26.65 -3.34
C GLY A 158 13.29 -25.93 -2.06
N GLU A 159 13.13 -24.62 -1.94
CA GLU A 159 13.34 -23.89 -0.69
C GLU A 159 12.18 -24.14 0.27
N GLN A 160 12.49 -24.31 1.56
CA GLN A 160 11.46 -24.43 2.59
C GLN A 160 10.69 -23.11 2.76
N ALA A 161 9.38 -23.22 3.01
CA ALA A 161 8.56 -22.07 3.32
C ALA A 161 8.96 -21.45 4.67
N ALA A 162 9.12 -20.13 4.70
CA ALA A 162 9.23 -19.38 5.94
C ALA A 162 7.93 -19.50 6.75
N LYS A 163 8.00 -19.29 8.06
CA LYS A 163 6.81 -19.21 8.91
C LYS A 163 6.49 -17.74 9.19
N CYS A 164 5.37 -17.23 8.66
CA CYS A 164 5.03 -15.83 8.86
C CYS A 164 4.86 -15.45 10.33
N GLY A 165 4.45 -16.40 11.20
CA GLY A 165 4.31 -16.18 12.63
C GLY A 165 5.62 -15.82 13.36
N ASP A 166 6.77 -16.22 12.82
CA ASP A 166 8.09 -15.91 13.43
C ASP A 166 8.47 -14.42 13.23
N PHE A 167 7.75 -13.73 12.36
CA PHE A 167 7.97 -12.33 11.98
C PHE A 167 6.89 -11.37 12.50
N VAL A 168 5.88 -11.87 13.19
CA VAL A 168 4.90 -11.01 13.85
C VAL A 168 5.47 -10.51 15.17
N THR A 169 5.33 -9.22 15.43
CA THR A 169 5.58 -8.62 16.75
C THR A 169 4.27 -8.55 17.53
N ASP A 170 4.38 -8.71 18.85
CA ASP A 170 3.28 -8.53 19.80
C ASP A 170 2.88 -7.04 19.92
#